data_3bda99fc9ca7ca56e898cc02f60a0747
#
_entry.id   3bda99fc9ca7ca56e898cc02f60a0747
#
_cell.length_a   1.000
_cell.length_b   1.000
_cell.length_c   1.000
_cell.angle_alpha   90.00
_cell.angle_beta   90.00
_cell.angle_gamma   90.00
#
_symmetry.space_group_name_H-M   'P 1'
#
loop_
_entity.id
_entity.type
_entity.pdbx_description
1 polymer ?
#
loop_
_entity_poly.entity_id
_entity_poly.type
_entity_poly.pdbx_seq_one_letter_code
_entity_poly.pdbx_strand_id
1 'polypeptide(L)' 'MTTLCATGKSGLDDVTPMYLWSYGNYKYEIEVKPNSYFSDSEVFESSYEDALKKFENMVDKVSLV' A
#
# COMPACT_ATOMS: atom_id res chain seq x y z
N MET A 1 -14.08 -6.94 -5.22
CA MET A 1 -14.07 -6.51 -3.80
C MET A 1 -12.67 -6.15 -3.38
N THR A 2 -12.50 -5.03 -2.70
CA THR A 2 -11.20 -4.52 -2.28
C THR A 2 -10.89 -4.97 -0.85
N THR A 3 -9.73 -5.55 -0.66
CA THR A 3 -9.31 -6.05 0.65
C THR A 3 -8.01 -5.37 1.07
N LEU A 4 -7.98 -4.87 2.30
CA LEU A 4 -6.76 -4.29 2.84
C LEU A 4 -5.79 -5.42 3.22
N CYS A 5 -4.58 -5.35 2.70
CA CYS A 5 -3.57 -6.39 2.93
C CYS A 5 -2.50 -5.97 3.93
N ALA A 6 -2.10 -4.71 3.90
CA ALA A 6 -1.03 -4.22 4.75
C ALA A 6 -1.12 -2.71 4.92
N THR A 7 -0.53 -2.22 5.99
CA THR A 7 -0.45 -0.79 6.27
C THR A 7 0.98 -0.43 6.67
N GLY A 8 1.29 0.86 6.62
CA GLY A 8 2.59 1.37 7.04
C GLY A 8 2.65 2.87 6.97
N LYS A 9 3.82 3.42 7.27
CA LYS A 9 4.10 4.84 7.13
C LYS A 9 5.13 5.00 6.03
N SER A 10 5.02 6.09 5.27
CA SER A 10 5.97 6.36 4.19
C SER A 10 7.41 6.38 4.71
N GLY A 11 8.31 5.71 4.00
CA GLY A 11 9.72 5.71 4.35
C GLY A 11 10.40 7.05 4.15
N LEU A 12 9.73 7.98 3.48
CA LEU A 12 10.29 9.31 3.22
C LEU A 12 10.13 10.24 4.42
N ASP A 13 9.01 10.19 5.11
CA ASP A 13 8.73 11.12 6.22
C ASP A 13 8.35 10.42 7.52
N ASP A 14 8.11 9.12 7.48
CA ASP A 14 7.75 8.29 8.64
C ASP A 14 6.45 8.78 9.32
N VAL A 15 5.61 9.49 8.60
CA VAL A 15 4.37 10.08 9.11
C VAL A 15 3.18 9.75 8.23
N THR A 16 3.35 9.86 6.92
CA THR A 16 2.25 9.71 5.96
C THR A 16 1.75 8.26 5.90
N PRO A 17 0.47 8.01 6.19
CA PRO A 17 -0.07 6.64 6.12
C PRO A 17 -0.07 6.10 4.70
N MET A 18 0.24 4.82 4.57
CA MET A 18 0.19 4.11 3.31
C MET A 18 -0.55 2.79 3.48
N TYR A 19 -1.20 2.36 2.42
CA TYR A 19 -2.04 1.15 2.44
C TYR A 19 -1.81 0.33 1.20
N LEU A 20 -1.78 -1.00 1.36
CA LEU A 20 -1.74 -1.94 0.25
C LEU A 20 -3.09 -2.62 0.16
N TRP A 21 -3.77 -2.44 -0.98
CA TRP A 21 -5.10 -3.00 -1.23
C TRP A 21 -5.03 -4.06 -2.31
N SER A 22 -5.85 -5.11 -2.19
CA SER A 22 -6.02 -6.13 -3.20
C SER A 22 -7.40 -6.02 -3.84
N TYR A 23 -7.43 -6.04 -5.16
CA TYR A 23 -8.69 -6.10 -5.93
C TYR A 23 -9.03 -7.52 -6.35
N GLY A 24 -8.17 -8.49 -6.05
CA GLY A 24 -8.29 -9.85 -6.57
C GLY A 24 -7.68 -9.93 -7.97
N ASN A 25 -7.55 -11.15 -8.49
CA ASN A 25 -7.03 -11.40 -9.85
C ASN A 25 -5.67 -10.73 -10.12
N TYR A 26 -4.77 -10.81 -9.15
CA TYR A 26 -3.40 -10.28 -9.27
C TYR A 26 -3.36 -8.77 -9.50
N LYS A 27 -4.36 -8.05 -8.99
CA LYS A 27 -4.41 -6.60 -9.11
C LYS A 27 -4.34 -5.96 -7.73
N TYR A 28 -3.44 -4.98 -7.58
CA TYR A 28 -3.16 -4.34 -6.30
C TYR A 28 -3.10 -2.83 -6.44
N GLU A 29 -3.28 -2.16 -5.33
CA GLU A 29 -3.18 -0.70 -5.26
C GLU A 29 -2.37 -0.31 -4.03
N ILE A 30 -1.40 0.59 -4.22
CA ILE A 30 -0.70 1.22 -3.11
C ILE A 30 -1.23 2.64 -2.99
N GLU A 31 -1.84 2.94 -1.84
CA GLU A 31 -2.44 4.24 -1.58
C GLU A 31 -1.60 5.00 -0.58
N VAL A 32 -1.34 6.29 -0.87
CA VAL A 32 -0.68 7.22 0.03
C VAL A 32 -1.71 8.25 0.44
N LYS A 33 -1.94 8.41 1.73
CA LYS A 33 -3.03 9.26 2.22
C LYS A 33 -2.51 10.27 3.25
N PRO A 34 -1.95 11.40 2.78
CA PRO A 34 -1.38 12.40 3.69
C PRO A 34 -2.41 13.11 4.57
N ASN A 35 -3.67 13.18 4.13
CA ASN A 35 -4.75 13.78 4.93
C ASN A 35 -6.10 13.25 4.45
N SER A 36 -7.18 13.71 5.08
CA SER A 36 -8.53 13.21 4.77
C SER A 36 -9.09 13.74 3.45
N TYR A 37 -8.47 14.76 2.87
CA TYR A 37 -8.97 15.39 1.64
C TYR A 37 -8.24 14.90 0.39
N PHE A 38 -7.13 14.21 0.54
CA PHE A 38 -6.20 13.98 -0.54
C PHE A 38 -5.59 12.60 -0.43
N SER A 39 -5.61 11.85 -1.51
CA SER A 39 -4.90 10.59 -1.57
C SER A 39 -4.32 10.42 -2.96
N ASP A 40 -3.22 9.70 -3.03
CA ASP A 40 -2.55 9.38 -4.28
C ASP A 40 -2.40 7.87 -4.31
N SER A 41 -2.55 7.26 -5.47
CA SER A 41 -2.46 5.82 -5.54
C SER A 41 -1.90 5.35 -6.87
N GLU A 42 -1.36 4.14 -6.84
CA GLU A 42 -0.84 3.45 -8.01
C GLU A 42 -1.46 2.07 -8.06
N VAL A 43 -2.09 1.72 -9.19
CA VAL A 43 -2.66 0.40 -9.41
C VAL A 43 -1.72 -0.37 -10.32
N PHE A 44 -1.47 -1.63 -9.99
CA PHE A 44 -0.55 -2.46 -10.76
C PHE A 44 -0.94 -3.93 -10.69
N GLU A 45 -0.41 -4.75 -11.60
CA GLU A 45 -0.63 -6.19 -11.61
C GLU A 45 0.60 -6.90 -11.07
N SER A 46 0.40 -7.88 -10.19
CA SER A 46 1.49 -8.52 -9.49
C SER A 46 0.97 -9.72 -8.71
N SER A 47 1.87 -10.63 -8.32
CA SER A 47 1.54 -11.63 -7.32
C SER A 47 1.49 -10.95 -5.94
N TYR A 48 0.90 -11.61 -4.96
CA TYR A 48 0.85 -11.08 -3.60
C TYR A 48 2.26 -10.84 -3.04
N GLU A 49 3.16 -11.80 -3.25
CA GLU A 49 4.54 -11.68 -2.75
C GLU A 49 5.23 -10.46 -3.31
N ASP A 50 5.13 -10.25 -4.62
CA ASP A 50 5.80 -9.12 -5.26
C ASP A 50 5.16 -7.79 -4.88
N ALA A 51 3.84 -7.76 -4.73
CA ALA A 51 3.13 -6.57 -4.28
C ALA A 51 3.55 -6.19 -2.87
N LEU A 52 3.66 -7.19 -1.99
CA LEU A 52 4.09 -6.97 -0.62
C LEU A 52 5.53 -6.47 -0.55
N LYS A 53 6.43 -7.04 -1.36
CA LYS A 53 7.81 -6.58 -1.43
C LYS A 53 7.90 -5.15 -1.91
N LYS A 54 7.12 -4.79 -2.93
CA LYS A 54 7.08 -3.43 -3.43
C LYS A 54 6.62 -2.47 -2.34
N PHE A 55 5.58 -2.85 -1.61
CA PHE A 55 5.06 -2.04 -0.52
C PHE A 55 6.08 -1.90 0.61
N GLU A 56 6.73 -3.01 0.99
CA GLU A 56 7.74 -3.00 2.04
C GLU A 56 8.90 -2.06 1.74
N ASN A 57 9.24 -1.91 0.46
CA ASN A 57 10.32 -1.01 0.04
C ASN A 57 9.93 0.45 0.12
N MET A 58 8.64 0.74 0.20
CA MET A 58 8.12 2.11 0.21
C MET A 58 7.76 2.60 1.61
N VAL A 59 7.63 1.69 2.57
CA VAL A 59 7.24 2.05 3.93
C VAL A 59 8.36 1.71 4.90
N ASP A 60 8.34 2.38 6.04
CA ASP A 60 9.36 2.19 7.06
C ASP A 60 9.13 0.89 7.81
N LYS A 61 7.89 0.59 8.14
CA LYS A 61 7.54 -0.60 8.90
C LYS A 61 6.18 -1.12 8.43
N VAL A 62 6.15 -2.38 7.98
CA VAL A 62 4.93 -3.00 7.48
C VAL A 62 4.14 -3.67 8.61
N SER A 63 2.83 -3.43 8.61
CA SER A 63 1.89 -4.17 9.47
C SER A 63 0.94 -4.94 8.57
N LEU A 64 0.96 -6.25 8.66
CA LEU A 64 0.04 -7.09 7.89
C LEU A 64 -1.34 -7.10 8.55
N VAL A 65 -2.35 -7.10 7.71
CA VAL A 65 -3.74 -7.12 8.16
C VAL A 65 -4.27 -8.54 8.23
#